data_ca8bfb2a6e5d03690b1c15d9c328b36b
#
_entry.id   ca8bfb2a6e5d03690b1c15d9c328b36b
#
_cell.length_a   1.000
_cell.length_b   1.000
_cell.length_c   1.000
_cell.angle_alpha   90.00
_cell.angle_beta   90.00
_cell.angle_gamma   90.00
#
_symmetry.space_group_name_H-M   'P 1'
#
loop_
_entity.id
_entity.type
_entity.pdbx_description
1 polymer ?
#
loop_
_entity_poly.entity_id
_entity_poly.type
_entity_poly.pdbx_seq_one_letter_code
_entity_poly.pdbx_strand_id
1 'polypeptide(L)'
;MINERRSNPVVSQKLGTLIGQKAWSELDAYLLSLSNADFRSVGHILCNDIMLQYSGNEFWEIFSHLSLFHPKAFLGTCLKAAVTQYRAGKISISEPCLIEYAETVCKNSMSIDRDKFLAAMTEVLQSHDEFNALFNMFNVSQGIERLRYLLRCTTVAAYYSLFENLKHVQDNEQLLQKCCYALIKKGDRLSYNLSSIICKYFDLKNIRGTFSLRIEPYQLNYLDSSQEAFAKVLTSV
;
A
#
# COMPACT_ATOMS: atom_id res chain seq x y z
N MET A 1 25.22 -10.93 18.88
CA MET A 1 24.76 -12.32 18.65
C MET A 1 23.25 -12.26 18.47
N ILE A 2 22.80 -12.32 17.23
CA ILE A 2 21.37 -12.37 16.88
C ILE A 2 20.95 -13.81 17.13
N ASN A 3 20.15 -14.04 18.18
CA ASN A 3 19.50 -15.32 18.41
C ASN A 3 18.51 -15.57 17.26
N GLU A 4 18.93 -16.30 16.24
CA GLU A 4 18.02 -16.95 15.30
C GLU A 4 17.12 -17.88 16.12
N ARG A 5 15.91 -17.41 16.41
CA ARG A 5 14.85 -18.25 16.97
C ARG A 5 14.51 -19.28 15.89
N ARG A 6 15.15 -20.44 15.95
CA ARG A 6 14.84 -21.58 15.10
C ARG A 6 13.36 -21.88 15.25
N SER A 7 12.62 -21.80 14.15
CA SER A 7 11.24 -22.25 14.07
C SER A 7 11.20 -23.71 14.55
N ASN A 8 10.26 -24.03 15.45
CA ASN A 8 10.09 -25.41 15.88
C ASN A 8 9.54 -26.22 14.67
N PRO A 9 10.33 -27.13 14.08
CA PRO A 9 9.95 -27.82 12.84
C PRO A 9 8.65 -28.64 12.98
N VAL A 10 8.38 -29.16 14.17
CA VAL A 10 7.16 -29.94 14.45
C VAL A 10 5.92 -29.04 14.38
N VAL A 11 6.02 -27.82 14.94
CA VAL A 11 4.94 -26.83 14.91
C VAL A 11 4.70 -26.35 13.47
N SER A 12 5.75 -26.04 12.75
CA SER A 12 5.68 -25.58 11.35
C SER A 12 5.03 -26.65 10.45
N GLN A 13 5.43 -27.92 10.62
CA GLN A 13 4.84 -29.03 9.87
C GLN A 13 3.35 -29.22 10.19
N LYS A 14 2.96 -29.20 11.48
CA LYS A 14 1.57 -29.30 11.89
C LYS A 14 0.70 -28.19 11.28
N LEU A 15 1.16 -26.93 11.38
CA LEU A 15 0.44 -25.80 10.83
C LEU A 15 0.33 -25.86 9.30
N GLY A 16 1.43 -26.23 8.62
CA GLY A 16 1.44 -26.42 7.16
C GLY A 16 0.44 -27.50 6.72
N THR A 17 0.33 -28.61 7.47
CA THR A 17 -0.64 -29.67 7.20
C THR A 17 -2.08 -29.18 7.37
N LEU A 18 -2.39 -28.49 8.48
CA LEU A 18 -3.75 -27.99 8.75
C LEU A 18 -4.19 -26.97 7.68
N ILE A 19 -3.31 -26.08 7.28
CA ILE A 19 -3.58 -25.09 6.24
C ILE A 19 -3.71 -25.74 4.86
N GLY A 20 -2.81 -26.64 4.50
CA GLY A 20 -2.87 -27.35 3.21
C GLY A 20 -4.12 -28.23 3.05
N GLN A 21 -4.66 -28.73 4.14
CA GLN A 21 -5.91 -29.48 4.17
C GLN A 21 -7.15 -28.59 4.35
N LYS A 22 -6.97 -27.28 4.52
CA LYS A 22 -8.05 -26.32 4.84
C LYS A 22 -8.85 -26.71 6.08
N ALA A 23 -8.20 -27.37 7.05
CA ALA A 23 -8.80 -27.81 8.30
C ALA A 23 -8.92 -26.64 9.29
N TRP A 24 -9.73 -25.63 8.91
CA TRP A 24 -9.81 -24.34 9.61
C TRP A 24 -10.27 -24.49 11.07
N SER A 25 -11.27 -25.32 11.33
CA SER A 25 -11.78 -25.57 12.70
C SER A 25 -10.72 -26.19 13.61
N GLU A 26 -9.89 -27.09 13.07
CA GLU A 26 -8.80 -27.72 13.83
C GLU A 26 -7.64 -26.73 14.03
N LEU A 27 -7.36 -25.89 13.04
CA LEU A 27 -6.38 -24.81 13.15
C LEU A 27 -6.78 -23.84 14.26
N ASP A 28 -8.04 -23.39 14.27
CA ASP A 28 -8.57 -22.48 15.27
C ASP A 28 -8.51 -23.09 16.68
N ALA A 29 -8.94 -24.32 16.83
CA ALA A 29 -8.85 -25.05 18.10
C ALA A 29 -7.41 -25.17 18.59
N TYR A 30 -6.48 -25.44 17.67
CA TYR A 30 -5.05 -25.49 17.99
C TYR A 30 -4.53 -24.13 18.44
N LEU A 31 -4.83 -23.07 17.69
CA LEU A 31 -4.40 -21.70 18.03
C LEU A 31 -4.95 -21.25 19.39
N LEU A 32 -6.21 -21.57 19.70
CA LEU A 32 -6.83 -21.27 21.00
C LEU A 32 -6.23 -22.05 22.16
N SER A 33 -5.64 -23.22 21.92
CA SER A 33 -4.98 -24.04 22.95
C SER A 33 -3.61 -23.56 23.36
N LEU A 34 -3.02 -22.59 22.62
CA LEU A 34 -1.67 -22.12 22.83
C LEU A 34 -1.57 -21.12 24.00
N SER A 35 -0.46 -21.16 24.71
CA SER A 35 -0.10 -20.07 25.63
C SER A 35 0.15 -18.77 24.87
N ASN A 36 0.05 -17.62 25.54
CA ASN A 36 0.31 -16.32 24.93
C ASN A 36 1.73 -16.21 24.31
N ALA A 37 2.71 -16.90 24.89
CA ALA A 37 4.08 -16.90 24.36
C ALA A 37 4.20 -17.74 23.10
N ASP A 38 3.59 -18.93 23.10
CA ASP A 38 3.60 -19.85 21.95
C ASP A 38 2.77 -19.28 20.81
N PHE A 39 1.65 -18.63 21.11
CA PHE A 39 0.79 -17.98 20.14
C PHE A 39 1.54 -16.93 19.29
N ARG A 40 2.41 -16.10 19.94
CA ARG A 40 3.24 -15.13 19.20
C ARG A 40 4.27 -15.81 18.30
N SER A 41 4.88 -16.88 18.78
CA SER A 41 5.86 -17.67 18.01
C SER A 41 5.19 -18.33 16.80
N VAL A 42 4.02 -18.93 17.01
CA VAL A 42 3.21 -19.54 15.95
C VAL A 42 2.74 -18.52 14.92
N GLY A 43 2.31 -17.33 15.35
CA GLY A 43 1.93 -16.28 14.45
C GLY A 43 3.08 -15.86 13.52
N HIS A 44 4.31 -15.82 14.03
CA HIS A 44 5.49 -15.55 13.22
C HIS A 44 5.74 -16.65 12.16
N ILE A 45 5.63 -17.92 12.55
CA ILE A 45 5.78 -19.07 11.64
C ILE A 45 4.70 -19.04 10.56
N LEU A 46 3.43 -18.86 10.94
CA LEU A 46 2.32 -18.79 10.00
C LEU A 46 2.54 -17.73 8.91
N CYS A 47 2.89 -16.53 9.31
CA CYS A 47 2.90 -15.39 8.39
C CYS A 47 4.23 -15.22 7.63
N ASN A 48 5.36 -15.67 8.17
CA ASN A 48 6.64 -15.52 7.50
C ASN A 48 7.13 -16.79 6.78
N ASP A 49 6.71 -17.97 7.24
CA ASP A 49 7.19 -19.21 6.66
C ASP A 49 6.10 -19.91 5.84
N ILE A 50 4.88 -20.02 6.38
CA ILE A 50 3.83 -20.81 5.75
C ILE A 50 3.07 -20.00 4.69
N MET A 51 2.55 -18.83 5.03
CA MET A 51 1.79 -18.01 4.08
C MET A 51 2.60 -17.65 2.82
N LEU A 52 3.91 -17.48 2.95
CA LEU A 52 4.78 -17.16 1.81
C LEU A 52 4.96 -18.30 0.81
N GLN A 53 4.49 -19.51 1.12
CA GLN A 53 4.48 -20.65 0.19
C GLN A 53 3.27 -20.63 -0.75
N TYR A 54 2.22 -19.87 -0.40
CA TYR A 54 0.98 -19.78 -1.17
C TYR A 54 0.96 -18.53 -2.07
N SER A 55 0.13 -18.55 -3.10
CA SER A 55 -0.02 -17.46 -4.07
C SER A 55 -1.49 -17.29 -4.49
N GLY A 56 -1.81 -16.20 -5.18
CA GLY A 56 -3.14 -15.93 -5.72
C GLY A 56 -4.25 -16.07 -4.66
N ASN A 57 -5.34 -16.71 -5.04
CA ASN A 57 -6.52 -16.88 -4.19
C ASN A 57 -6.24 -17.70 -2.92
N GLU A 58 -5.35 -18.69 -2.98
CA GLU A 58 -5.01 -19.50 -1.79
C GLU A 58 -4.35 -18.65 -0.70
N PHE A 59 -3.44 -17.74 -1.09
CA PHE A 59 -2.85 -16.79 -0.15
C PHE A 59 -3.92 -15.94 0.52
N TRP A 60 -4.86 -15.39 -0.26
CA TRP A 60 -5.91 -14.52 0.27
C TRP A 60 -6.92 -15.24 1.15
N GLU A 61 -7.20 -16.51 0.87
CA GLU A 61 -8.04 -17.35 1.73
C GLU A 61 -7.41 -17.53 3.13
N ILE A 62 -6.11 -17.86 3.17
CA ILE A 62 -5.36 -18.00 4.44
C ILE A 62 -5.29 -16.66 5.15
N PHE A 63 -4.98 -15.59 4.42
CA PHE A 63 -4.89 -14.24 4.94
C PHE A 63 -6.21 -13.81 5.60
N SER A 64 -7.33 -14.01 4.91
CA SER A 64 -8.67 -13.67 5.42
C SER A 64 -8.98 -14.46 6.70
N HIS A 65 -8.74 -15.76 6.68
CA HIS A 65 -9.01 -16.61 7.84
C HIS A 65 -8.20 -16.15 9.07
N LEU A 66 -6.89 -16.05 8.96
CA LEU A 66 -6.02 -15.67 10.08
C LEU A 66 -6.26 -14.24 10.59
N SER A 67 -6.45 -13.30 9.69
CA SER A 67 -6.65 -11.90 10.05
C SER A 67 -8.02 -11.63 10.67
N LEU A 68 -9.05 -12.41 10.32
CA LEU A 68 -10.40 -12.29 10.90
C LEU A 68 -10.52 -13.05 12.22
N PHE A 69 -9.87 -14.20 12.33
CA PHE A 69 -9.90 -15.02 13.55
C PHE A 69 -9.25 -14.28 14.75
N HIS A 70 -8.08 -13.67 14.54
CA HIS A 70 -7.36 -12.94 15.59
C HIS A 70 -6.74 -11.63 15.07
N PRO A 71 -7.56 -10.61 14.77
CA PRO A 71 -7.08 -9.38 14.12
C PRO A 71 -5.95 -8.69 14.87
N LYS A 72 -6.04 -8.61 16.20
CA LYS A 72 -5.01 -7.94 17.03
C LYS A 72 -3.65 -8.62 16.98
N ALA A 73 -3.61 -9.93 16.75
CA ALA A 73 -2.38 -10.72 16.78
C ALA A 73 -1.80 -10.93 15.38
N PHE A 74 -2.64 -11.25 14.40
CA PHE A 74 -2.18 -11.69 13.08
C PHE A 74 -2.23 -10.61 12.01
N LEU A 75 -3.11 -9.62 12.10
CA LEU A 75 -3.31 -8.67 11.01
C LEU A 75 -1.99 -8.00 10.58
N GLY A 76 -1.23 -7.46 11.51
CA GLY A 76 0.03 -6.78 11.19
C GLY A 76 1.07 -7.70 10.50
N THR A 77 1.09 -8.98 10.84
CA THR A 77 2.01 -9.98 10.25
C THR A 77 1.49 -10.46 8.90
N CYS A 78 0.18 -10.69 8.78
CA CYS A 78 -0.48 -10.98 7.50
C CYS A 78 -0.26 -9.86 6.48
N LEU A 79 -0.34 -8.59 6.91
CA LEU A 79 -0.07 -7.43 6.05
C LEU A 79 1.37 -7.41 5.52
N LYS A 80 2.36 -7.76 6.36
CA LYS A 80 3.75 -7.90 5.90
C LYS A 80 3.91 -9.02 4.89
N ALA A 81 3.27 -10.16 5.12
CA ALA A 81 3.27 -11.27 4.17
C ALA A 81 2.64 -10.85 2.83
N ALA A 82 1.52 -10.12 2.86
CA ALA A 82 0.87 -9.61 1.65
C ALA A 82 1.78 -8.67 0.84
N VAL A 83 2.43 -7.71 1.50
CA VAL A 83 3.40 -6.83 0.82
C VAL A 83 4.55 -7.63 0.21
N THR A 84 5.07 -8.64 0.93
CA THR A 84 6.16 -9.49 0.44
C THR A 84 5.73 -10.29 -0.79
N GLN A 85 4.54 -10.90 -0.77
CA GLN A 85 3.99 -11.67 -1.88
C GLN A 85 3.64 -10.79 -3.09
N TYR A 86 3.13 -9.60 -2.85
CA TYR A 86 2.88 -8.62 -3.91
C TYR A 86 4.20 -8.20 -4.60
N ARG A 87 5.23 -7.85 -3.83
CA ARG A 87 6.57 -7.53 -4.38
C ARG A 87 7.17 -8.68 -5.18
N ALA A 88 6.88 -9.92 -4.79
CA ALA A 88 7.30 -11.11 -5.51
C ALA A 88 6.44 -11.43 -6.74
N GLY A 89 5.40 -10.64 -7.05
CA GLY A 89 4.47 -10.89 -8.14
C GLY A 89 3.58 -12.12 -7.98
N LYS A 90 3.44 -12.62 -6.75
CA LYS A 90 2.67 -13.84 -6.46
C LYS A 90 1.21 -13.59 -6.13
N ILE A 91 0.86 -12.35 -5.80
CA ILE A 91 -0.53 -11.93 -5.54
C ILE A 91 -0.81 -10.61 -6.24
N SER A 92 -2.09 -10.35 -6.51
CA SER A 92 -2.62 -9.10 -7.06
C SER A 92 -3.57 -8.45 -6.05
N ILE A 93 -3.69 -7.13 -6.10
CA ILE A 93 -4.68 -6.38 -5.31
C ILE A 93 -6.11 -6.51 -5.86
N SER A 94 -6.26 -6.97 -7.09
CA SER A 94 -7.55 -7.19 -7.76
C SER A 94 -8.19 -8.55 -7.49
N GLU A 95 -7.56 -9.39 -6.69
CA GLU A 95 -8.09 -10.72 -6.37
C GLU A 95 -9.41 -10.63 -5.59
N PRO A 96 -10.42 -11.46 -5.96
CA PRO A 96 -11.75 -11.42 -5.35
C PRO A 96 -11.73 -11.57 -3.81
N CYS A 97 -10.89 -12.47 -3.30
CA CYS A 97 -10.77 -12.68 -1.85
C CYS A 97 -10.28 -11.43 -1.11
N LEU A 98 -9.43 -10.61 -1.75
CA LEU A 98 -8.98 -9.36 -1.17
C LEU A 98 -10.12 -8.33 -1.09
N ILE A 99 -11.00 -8.30 -2.10
CA ILE A 99 -12.18 -7.42 -2.11
C ILE A 99 -13.12 -7.79 -0.95
N GLU A 100 -13.45 -9.06 -0.81
CA GLU A 100 -14.29 -9.57 0.28
C GLU A 100 -13.66 -9.27 1.65
N TYR A 101 -12.35 -9.49 1.78
CA TYR A 101 -11.60 -9.16 2.97
C TYR A 101 -11.64 -7.65 3.28
N ALA A 102 -11.39 -6.80 2.26
CA ALA A 102 -11.44 -5.35 2.42
C ALA A 102 -12.80 -4.87 2.92
N GLU A 103 -13.89 -5.40 2.37
CA GLU A 103 -15.24 -5.09 2.83
C GLU A 103 -15.47 -5.51 4.28
N THR A 104 -14.99 -6.69 4.67
CA THR A 104 -15.14 -7.21 6.04
C THR A 104 -14.33 -6.38 7.03
N VAL A 105 -13.09 -6.02 6.68
CA VAL A 105 -12.23 -5.15 7.50
C VAL A 105 -12.82 -3.76 7.63
N CYS A 106 -13.34 -3.18 6.56
CA CYS A 106 -13.99 -1.87 6.60
C CYS A 106 -15.24 -1.87 7.50
N LYS A 107 -15.93 -2.99 7.61
CA LYS A 107 -17.11 -3.13 8.49
C LYS A 107 -16.74 -3.34 9.96
N ASN A 108 -15.63 -4.03 10.25
CA ASN A 108 -15.35 -4.59 11.58
C ASN A 108 -14.08 -4.07 12.26
N SER A 109 -13.18 -3.36 11.55
CA SER A 109 -11.88 -2.98 12.12
C SER A 109 -11.78 -1.52 12.52
N MET A 110 -10.87 -1.27 13.46
CA MET A 110 -10.44 0.09 13.79
C MET A 110 -9.73 0.72 12.58
N SER A 111 -9.96 2.00 12.33
CA SER A 111 -9.36 2.80 11.26
C SER A 111 -7.82 2.69 11.15
N ILE A 112 -7.16 2.40 12.25
CA ILE A 112 -5.70 2.27 12.37
C ILE A 112 -5.12 1.12 11.52
N ASP A 113 -5.83 -0.01 11.41
CA ASP A 113 -5.31 -1.18 10.69
C ASP A 113 -5.48 -1.01 9.18
N ARG A 114 -6.58 -0.41 8.75
CA ARG A 114 -6.81 0.04 7.38
C ARG A 114 -5.68 1.00 6.93
N ASP A 115 -5.39 2.03 7.74
CA ASP A 115 -4.38 3.03 7.43
C ASP A 115 -2.97 2.42 7.30
N LYS A 116 -2.63 1.46 8.15
CA LYS A 116 -1.34 0.74 8.07
C LYS A 116 -1.22 -0.08 6.79
N PHE A 117 -2.31 -0.77 6.40
CA PHE A 117 -2.33 -1.54 5.16
C PHE A 117 -2.18 -0.64 3.93
N LEU A 118 -3.00 0.40 3.84
CA LEU A 118 -2.93 1.36 2.75
C LEU A 118 -1.55 1.99 2.64
N ALA A 119 -0.95 2.40 3.77
CA ALA A 119 0.40 2.96 3.79
C ALA A 119 1.46 1.97 3.31
N ALA A 120 1.38 0.69 3.70
CA ALA A 120 2.32 -0.33 3.28
C ALA A 120 2.16 -0.67 1.79
N MET A 121 0.92 -0.77 1.29
CA MET A 121 0.67 -1.08 -0.11
C MET A 121 1.05 0.07 -1.04
N THR A 122 0.78 1.32 -0.68
CA THR A 122 1.14 2.48 -1.51
C THR A 122 2.65 2.63 -1.74
N GLU A 123 3.49 2.05 -0.88
CA GLU A 123 4.95 2.04 -1.09
C GLU A 123 5.41 1.07 -2.19
N VAL A 124 4.57 0.13 -2.62
CA VAL A 124 4.97 -0.94 -3.55
C VAL A 124 4.25 -0.90 -4.89
N LEU A 125 3.19 -0.12 -5.04
CA LEU A 125 2.42 -0.01 -6.27
C LEU A 125 3.24 0.64 -7.40
N GLN A 126 3.06 0.15 -8.62
CA GLN A 126 3.85 0.50 -9.79
C GLN A 126 3.09 1.35 -10.83
N SER A 127 1.76 1.41 -10.74
CA SER A 127 0.93 2.11 -11.72
C SER A 127 -0.24 2.88 -11.08
N HIS A 128 -0.76 3.88 -11.84
CA HIS A 128 -1.94 4.63 -11.44
C HIS A 128 -3.17 3.73 -11.28
N ASP A 129 -3.32 2.74 -12.13
CA ASP A 129 -4.46 1.80 -12.09
C ASP A 129 -4.45 0.96 -10.81
N GLU A 130 -3.26 0.52 -10.37
CA GLU A 130 -3.10 -0.18 -9.10
C GLU A 130 -3.47 0.71 -7.90
N PHE A 131 -3.07 2.00 -7.91
CA PHE A 131 -3.51 2.95 -6.89
C PHE A 131 -5.02 3.12 -6.88
N ASN A 132 -5.64 3.25 -8.05
CA ASN A 132 -7.09 3.38 -8.17
C ASN A 132 -7.80 2.12 -7.67
N ALA A 133 -7.32 0.93 -8.04
CA ALA A 133 -7.86 -0.34 -7.58
C ALA A 133 -7.79 -0.44 -6.06
N LEU A 134 -6.63 -0.14 -5.46
CA LEU A 134 -6.45 -0.15 -4.01
C LEU A 134 -7.40 0.83 -3.29
N PHE A 135 -7.46 2.07 -3.74
CA PHE A 135 -8.30 3.09 -3.11
C PHE A 135 -9.79 2.78 -3.23
N ASN A 136 -10.22 2.26 -4.38
CA ASN A 136 -11.62 1.87 -4.58
C ASN A 136 -11.99 0.67 -3.70
N MET A 137 -11.12 -0.33 -3.59
CA MET A 137 -11.31 -1.50 -2.74
C MET A 137 -11.56 -1.11 -1.27
N PHE A 138 -10.84 -0.13 -0.77
CA PHE A 138 -10.96 0.35 0.61
C PHE A 138 -11.92 1.54 0.76
N ASN A 139 -12.70 1.86 -0.26
CA ASN A 139 -13.63 3.00 -0.26
C ASN A 139 -12.95 4.31 0.16
N VAL A 140 -11.68 4.50 -0.24
CA VAL A 140 -10.98 5.76 -0.06
C VAL A 140 -11.55 6.74 -1.06
N SER A 141 -12.26 7.76 -0.58
CA SER A 141 -12.88 8.77 -1.41
C SER A 141 -11.84 9.53 -2.26
N GLN A 142 -12.28 10.12 -3.36
CA GLN A 142 -11.40 10.97 -4.18
C GLN A 142 -11.00 12.25 -3.41
N GLY A 143 -10.05 12.97 -3.96
CA GLY A 143 -9.62 14.25 -3.42
C GLY A 143 -8.70 14.14 -2.20
N ILE A 144 -8.99 14.87 -1.13
CA ILE A 144 -8.09 15.07 0.01
C ILE A 144 -7.64 13.76 0.66
N GLU A 145 -8.53 12.78 0.76
CA GLU A 145 -8.21 11.51 1.42
C GLU A 145 -7.15 10.73 0.64
N ARG A 146 -7.29 10.62 -0.69
CA ARG A 146 -6.29 9.99 -1.56
C ARG A 146 -4.97 10.75 -1.55
N LEU A 147 -5.01 12.08 -1.62
CA LEU A 147 -3.83 12.93 -1.59
C LEU A 147 -2.98 12.68 -0.33
N ARG A 148 -3.62 12.42 0.81
CA ARG A 148 -2.92 12.13 2.09
C ARG A 148 -2.02 10.90 2.01
N TYR A 149 -2.44 9.86 1.31
CA TYR A 149 -1.61 8.65 1.11
C TYR A 149 -0.52 8.89 0.06
N LEU A 150 -0.89 9.45 -1.08
CA LEU A 150 0.02 9.67 -2.20
C LEU A 150 1.15 10.65 -1.85
N LEU A 151 0.88 11.67 -1.05
CA LEU A 151 1.89 12.62 -0.58
C LEU A 151 2.96 11.97 0.32
N ARG A 152 2.73 10.79 0.88
CA ARG A 152 3.72 10.05 1.68
C ARG A 152 4.67 9.22 0.81
N CYS A 153 4.27 8.87 -0.40
CA CYS A 153 5.05 8.05 -1.31
C CYS A 153 6.14 8.89 -2.00
N THR A 154 7.16 8.20 -2.54
CA THR A 154 8.27 8.82 -3.27
C THR A 154 8.49 8.19 -4.65
N THR A 155 7.60 7.30 -5.08
CA THR A 155 7.70 6.62 -6.38
C THR A 155 7.12 7.49 -7.50
N VAL A 156 7.64 7.32 -8.72
CA VAL A 156 7.13 8.01 -9.91
C VAL A 156 5.65 7.70 -10.14
N ALA A 157 5.24 6.44 -9.93
CA ALA A 157 3.85 6.02 -10.07
C ALA A 157 2.92 6.74 -9.08
N ALA A 158 3.34 6.89 -7.83
CA ALA A 158 2.59 7.64 -6.82
C ALA A 158 2.50 9.13 -7.18
N TYR A 159 3.56 9.71 -7.73
CA TYR A 159 3.59 11.11 -8.15
C TYR A 159 2.69 11.35 -9.37
N TYR A 160 2.64 10.42 -10.30
CA TYR A 160 1.67 10.46 -11.40
C TYR A 160 0.24 10.36 -10.86
N SER A 161 -0.03 9.39 -9.98
CA SER A 161 -1.33 9.24 -9.35
C SER A 161 -1.72 10.48 -8.51
N LEU A 162 -0.76 11.11 -7.81
CA LEU A 162 -0.98 12.37 -7.10
C LEU A 162 -1.38 13.48 -8.07
N PHE A 163 -0.66 13.63 -9.17
CA PHE A 163 -0.94 14.64 -10.19
C PHE A 163 -2.34 14.44 -10.78
N GLU A 164 -2.73 13.21 -11.15
CA GLU A 164 -4.08 12.90 -11.66
C GLU A 164 -5.18 13.23 -10.63
N ASN A 165 -4.95 12.92 -9.34
CA ASN A 165 -5.91 13.27 -8.31
C ASN A 165 -6.01 14.78 -8.05
N LEU A 166 -4.94 15.55 -8.27
CA LEU A 166 -4.97 17.02 -8.15
C LEU A 166 -5.83 17.68 -9.21
N LYS A 167 -5.98 17.10 -10.39
CA LYS A 167 -6.89 17.61 -11.44
C LYS A 167 -8.36 17.65 -10.97
N HIS A 168 -8.77 16.71 -10.11
CA HIS A 168 -10.11 16.67 -9.54
C HIS A 168 -10.37 17.73 -8.46
N VAL A 169 -9.34 18.42 -8.01
CA VAL A 169 -9.40 19.49 -6.99
C VAL A 169 -8.76 20.79 -7.47
N GLN A 170 -8.65 20.97 -8.79
CA GLN A 170 -7.98 22.11 -9.40
C GLN A 170 -8.53 23.49 -8.97
N ASP A 171 -9.80 23.56 -8.64
CA ASP A 171 -10.45 24.79 -8.18
C ASP A 171 -10.07 25.17 -6.73
N ASN A 172 -9.37 24.30 -6.01
CA ASN A 172 -8.94 24.53 -4.64
C ASN A 172 -7.45 24.92 -4.57
N GLU A 173 -7.15 26.17 -4.91
CA GLU A 173 -5.78 26.69 -4.92
C GLU A 173 -5.05 26.51 -3.58
N GLN A 174 -5.73 26.68 -2.45
CA GLN A 174 -5.12 26.50 -1.13
C GLN A 174 -4.68 25.05 -0.89
N LEU A 175 -5.45 24.07 -1.38
CA LEU A 175 -5.09 22.66 -1.28
C LEU A 175 -3.90 22.33 -2.19
N LEU A 176 -3.90 22.84 -3.42
CA LEU A 176 -2.78 22.71 -4.36
C LEU A 176 -1.48 23.28 -3.76
N GLN A 177 -1.55 24.48 -3.18
CA GLN A 177 -0.42 25.11 -2.50
C GLN A 177 0.08 24.26 -1.31
N LYS A 178 -0.82 23.71 -0.48
CA LYS A 178 -0.45 22.81 0.62
C LYS A 178 0.25 21.55 0.12
N CYS A 179 -0.19 20.98 -0.99
CA CYS A 179 0.47 19.84 -1.62
C CYS A 179 1.88 20.20 -2.10
N CYS A 180 2.06 21.35 -2.77
CA CYS A 180 3.37 21.84 -3.17
C CYS A 180 4.32 22.00 -1.97
N TYR A 181 3.87 22.64 -0.89
CA TYR A 181 4.69 22.80 0.32
C TYR A 181 5.03 21.46 0.98
N ALA A 182 4.11 20.48 0.98
CA ALA A 182 4.37 19.14 1.50
C ALA A 182 5.45 18.43 0.68
N LEU A 183 5.42 18.55 -0.65
CA LEU A 183 6.43 18.01 -1.55
C LEU A 183 7.79 18.68 -1.35
N ILE A 184 7.83 20.01 -1.27
CA ILE A 184 9.06 20.77 -1.00
C ILE A 184 9.69 20.33 0.34
N LYS A 185 8.87 20.13 1.37
CA LYS A 185 9.33 19.68 2.69
C LYS A 185 9.99 18.30 2.68
N LYS A 186 9.68 17.43 1.72
CA LYS A 186 10.38 16.14 1.57
C LYS A 186 11.86 16.30 1.24
N GLY A 187 12.24 17.34 0.49
CA GLY A 187 13.63 17.70 0.22
C GLY A 187 14.32 16.84 -0.83
N ASP A 188 13.63 15.90 -1.48
CA ASP A 188 14.19 15.12 -2.58
C ASP A 188 13.91 15.77 -3.94
N ARG A 189 14.76 15.45 -4.93
CA ARG A 189 14.72 16.05 -6.27
C ARG A 189 13.38 15.83 -6.97
N LEU A 190 12.84 14.61 -6.93
CA LEU A 190 11.59 14.30 -7.63
C LEU A 190 10.39 15.06 -7.04
N SER A 191 10.36 15.21 -5.71
CA SER A 191 9.34 16.02 -5.03
C SER A 191 9.41 17.48 -5.41
N TYR A 192 10.61 18.05 -5.53
CA TYR A 192 10.79 19.42 -6.02
C TYR A 192 10.32 19.58 -7.46
N ASN A 193 10.69 18.64 -8.33
CA ASN A 193 10.27 18.63 -9.73
C ASN A 193 8.75 18.59 -9.83
N LEU A 194 8.10 17.68 -9.09
CA LEU A 194 6.65 17.57 -9.07
C LEU A 194 5.98 18.86 -8.56
N SER A 195 6.50 19.45 -7.49
CA SER A 195 5.98 20.74 -6.99
C SER A 195 6.03 21.81 -8.08
N SER A 196 7.12 21.88 -8.83
CA SER A 196 7.27 22.85 -9.93
C SER A 196 6.37 22.55 -11.12
N ILE A 197 6.16 21.28 -11.45
CA ILE A 197 5.16 20.83 -12.45
C ILE A 197 3.77 21.30 -12.03
N ILE A 198 3.36 21.00 -10.79
CA ILE A 198 2.06 21.40 -10.25
C ILE A 198 1.88 22.91 -10.30
N CYS A 199 2.89 23.70 -9.87
CA CYS A 199 2.82 25.15 -9.92
C CYS A 199 2.61 25.69 -11.34
N LYS A 200 3.29 25.13 -12.33
CA LYS A 200 3.14 25.56 -13.73
C LYS A 200 1.86 25.08 -14.37
N TYR A 201 1.47 23.84 -14.13
CA TYR A 201 0.28 23.24 -14.74
C TYR A 201 -1.02 23.94 -14.27
N PHE A 202 -1.09 24.26 -12.97
CA PHE A 202 -2.26 24.91 -12.36
C PHE A 202 -2.11 26.44 -12.22
N ASP A 203 -1.09 27.05 -12.83
CA ASP A 203 -0.79 28.51 -12.76
C ASP A 203 -0.76 29.06 -11.32
N LEU A 204 -0.19 28.29 -10.38
CA LEU A 204 -0.11 28.72 -8.99
C LEU A 204 0.93 29.82 -8.79
N LYS A 205 0.52 30.92 -8.19
CA LYS A 205 1.38 32.08 -7.91
C LYS A 205 1.90 32.01 -6.47
N ASN A 206 3.10 32.60 -6.27
CA ASN A 206 3.65 32.84 -4.93
C ASN A 206 4.05 31.60 -4.11
N ILE A 207 4.35 30.46 -4.72
CA ILE A 207 4.90 29.31 -4.02
C ILE A 207 6.40 29.56 -3.78
N ARG A 208 6.77 29.85 -2.53
CA ARG A 208 8.18 30.04 -2.14
C ARG A 208 8.89 28.68 -2.08
N GLY A 209 10.10 28.60 -2.64
CA GLY A 209 10.93 27.38 -2.60
C GLY A 209 10.76 26.45 -3.78
N THR A 210 9.93 26.81 -4.77
CA THR A 210 9.95 26.13 -6.06
C THR A 210 11.16 26.60 -6.85
N PHE A 211 11.95 25.67 -7.35
CA PHE A 211 13.00 25.98 -8.32
C PHE A 211 12.33 26.42 -9.63
N SER A 212 12.94 27.37 -10.32
CA SER A 212 12.52 27.76 -11.67
C SER A 212 12.91 26.67 -12.66
N LEU A 213 12.23 25.53 -12.61
CA LEU A 213 12.39 24.51 -13.62
C LEU A 213 11.97 25.09 -14.97
N ARG A 214 12.84 25.00 -15.97
CA ARG A 214 12.46 25.28 -17.35
C ARG A 214 11.64 24.11 -17.88
N ILE A 215 10.37 24.09 -17.53
CA ILE A 215 9.40 23.21 -18.21
C ILE A 215 8.88 24.02 -19.39
N GLU A 216 9.19 23.56 -20.58
CA GLU A 216 8.69 24.20 -21.79
C GLU A 216 7.18 23.96 -21.95
N PRO A 217 6.41 24.89 -22.54
CA PRO A 217 4.95 24.75 -22.68
C PRO A 217 4.52 23.44 -23.36
N TYR A 218 5.29 22.95 -24.35
CA TYR A 218 4.98 21.69 -25.02
C TYR A 218 5.09 20.47 -24.08
N GLN A 219 5.96 20.52 -23.06
CA GLN A 219 6.11 19.44 -22.09
C GLN A 219 4.89 19.31 -21.19
N LEU A 220 4.18 20.40 -20.89
CA LEU A 220 2.94 20.36 -20.13
C LEU A 220 1.84 19.59 -20.87
N ASN A 221 1.80 19.68 -22.21
CA ASN A 221 0.83 18.93 -23.00
C ASN A 221 1.05 17.40 -22.98
N TYR A 222 2.27 16.96 -22.69
CA TYR A 222 2.58 15.53 -22.56
C TYR A 222 2.23 14.95 -21.18
N LEU A 223 2.02 15.80 -20.15
CA LEU A 223 1.72 15.34 -18.80
C LEU A 223 0.40 14.54 -18.73
N ASP A 224 -0.53 14.84 -19.63
CA ASP A 224 -1.85 14.22 -19.68
C ASP A 224 -1.91 12.93 -20.52
N SER A 225 -0.83 12.58 -21.24
CA SER A 225 -0.87 11.51 -22.22
C SER A 225 -0.65 10.11 -21.63
N SER A 226 0.27 9.96 -20.68
CA SER A 226 0.54 8.69 -20.03
C SER A 226 1.46 8.83 -18.80
N GLN A 227 1.47 7.79 -17.95
CA GLN A 227 2.43 7.72 -16.83
C GLN A 227 3.89 7.77 -17.31
N GLU A 228 4.20 7.17 -18.47
CA GLU A 228 5.57 7.19 -19.02
C GLU A 228 5.98 8.57 -19.48
N ALA A 229 5.08 9.30 -20.14
CA ALA A 229 5.32 10.67 -20.59
C ALA A 229 5.52 11.61 -19.39
N PHE A 230 4.67 11.47 -18.37
CA PHE A 230 4.82 12.17 -17.10
C PHE A 230 6.17 11.87 -16.43
N ALA A 231 6.57 10.59 -16.38
CA ALA A 231 7.84 10.16 -15.80
C ALA A 231 9.03 10.82 -16.51
N LYS A 232 9.00 10.91 -17.84
CA LYS A 232 10.04 11.59 -18.63
C LYS A 232 10.16 13.08 -18.23
N VAL A 233 9.04 13.79 -18.12
CA VAL A 233 9.05 15.18 -17.71
C VAL A 233 9.55 15.33 -16.27
N LEU A 234 9.05 14.49 -15.35
CA LEU A 234 9.42 14.52 -13.93
C LEU A 234 10.92 14.28 -13.69
N THR A 235 11.56 13.42 -14.50
CA THR A 235 12.96 13.03 -14.33
C THR A 235 13.94 13.83 -15.17
N SER A 236 13.48 14.51 -16.23
CA SER A 236 14.32 15.28 -17.16
C SER A 236 14.73 16.66 -16.63
N VAL A 237 14.21 17.04 -15.51
CA VAL A 237 14.35 18.39 -14.93
C VAL A 237 15.36 18.44 -13.76
#